data_3cac30722e614587ef98bb3f85808339
#
_entry.id   3cac30722e614587ef98bb3f85808339
#
_cell.length_a   1.000
_cell.length_b   1.000
_cell.length_c   1.000
_cell.angle_alpha   90.00
_cell.angle_beta   90.00
_cell.angle_gamma   90.00
#
_symmetry.space_group_name_H-M   'P 1'
#
loop_
_entity.id
_entity.type
_entity.pdbx_description
1 polymer ?
#
loop_
_entity_poly.entity_id
_entity_poly.type
_entity_poly.pdbx_seq_one_letter_code
_entity_poly.pdbx_strand_id
1 'polypeptide(L)'
;RDRGERLRQMDVELIKCPEAVGYHWHPALSLDQIPRLVQVEGERARMGLVFYRKHPTRRVRFIIQYTWLHRILWELLTLGGVLNERSLRPLLRWLIRHGYQGTAMELLRLPLNRIGVRALFREARTAGLNGSPL
;
A
#
# COMPACT_ATOMS: atom_id res chain seq x y z
N ARG A 1 1.98 -0.05 12.62
CA ARG A 1 2.32 -1.48 12.41
C ARG A 1 3.37 -1.99 13.43
N ASP A 2 4.38 -1.18 13.77
CA ASP A 2 5.41 -1.53 14.77
C ASP A 2 4.81 -1.81 16.17
N ARG A 3 3.81 -1.03 16.59
CA ARG A 3 3.14 -1.25 17.89
C ARG A 3 2.44 -2.61 17.99
N GLY A 4 1.75 -3.03 16.94
CA GLY A 4 1.06 -4.33 16.93
C GLY A 4 2.05 -5.51 17.00
N GLU A 5 3.20 -5.42 16.34
CA GLU A 5 4.23 -6.47 16.39
C GLU A 5 4.89 -6.53 17.77
N ARG A 6 5.15 -5.40 18.41
CA ARG A 6 5.65 -5.34 19.81
C ARG A 6 4.67 -5.93 20.80
N LEU A 7 3.38 -5.56 20.69
CA LEU A 7 2.34 -6.09 21.57
C LEU A 7 2.22 -7.62 21.44
N ARG A 8 2.33 -8.14 20.23
CA ARG A 8 2.32 -9.58 19.98
C ARG A 8 3.53 -10.29 20.61
N GLN A 9 4.71 -9.66 20.57
CA GLN A 9 5.93 -10.21 21.20
C GLN A 9 5.85 -10.21 22.75
N MET A 10 5.01 -9.32 23.29
CA MET A 10 4.74 -9.22 24.73
C MET A 10 3.56 -10.10 25.19
N ASP A 11 3.05 -10.94 24.28
CA ASP A 11 1.89 -11.83 24.51
C ASP A 11 0.63 -11.09 25.02
N VAL A 12 0.45 -9.84 24.55
CA VAL A 12 -0.71 -9.02 24.92
C VAL A 12 -1.93 -9.48 24.12
N GLU A 13 -2.98 -9.84 24.82
CA GLU A 13 -4.26 -10.22 24.22
C GLU A 13 -4.98 -8.98 23.65
N LEU A 14 -5.42 -9.09 22.38
CA LEU A 14 -6.22 -8.05 21.73
C LEU A 14 -7.71 -8.32 21.96
N ILE A 15 -8.30 -7.54 22.85
CA ILE A 15 -9.73 -7.61 23.10
C ILE A 15 -10.47 -6.71 22.08
N LYS A 16 -11.45 -7.28 21.39
CA LYS A 16 -12.34 -6.51 20.53
C LYS A 16 -13.31 -5.72 21.39
N CYS A 17 -13.36 -4.40 21.21
CA CYS A 17 -14.32 -3.52 21.83
C CYS A 17 -15.29 -2.99 20.76
N PRO A 18 -16.44 -3.66 20.50
CA PRO A 18 -17.38 -3.25 19.45
C PRO A 18 -18.00 -1.88 19.71
N GLU A 19 -18.03 -1.47 20.98
CA GLU A 19 -18.62 -0.20 21.44
C GLU A 19 -17.67 0.99 21.21
N ALA A 20 -16.40 0.74 20.97
CA ALA A 20 -15.42 1.78 20.65
C ALA A 20 -15.59 2.26 19.21
N VAL A 21 -16.56 3.13 18.97
CA VAL A 21 -16.83 3.72 17.66
C VAL A 21 -15.95 4.94 17.45
N GLY A 22 -15.06 4.87 16.47
CA GLY A 22 -14.25 6.01 16.02
C GLY A 22 -14.70 6.49 14.64
N TYR A 23 -15.00 7.77 14.51
CA TYR A 23 -15.29 8.37 13.21
C TYR A 23 -13.96 8.78 12.53
N HIS A 24 -13.68 8.18 11.39
CA HIS A 24 -12.52 8.54 10.59
C HIS A 24 -12.98 9.33 9.36
N TRP A 25 -12.75 10.64 9.39
CA TRP A 25 -13.08 11.49 8.26
C TRP A 25 -12.01 11.37 7.16
N HIS A 26 -12.44 10.98 5.98
CA HIS A 26 -11.61 10.99 4.78
C HIS A 26 -12.10 12.13 3.86
N PRO A 27 -11.21 13.04 3.45
CA PRO A 27 -11.57 14.03 2.44
C PRO A 27 -11.96 13.33 1.14
N ALA A 28 -12.88 13.94 0.41
CA ALA A 28 -13.28 13.46 -0.90
C ALA A 28 -12.06 13.35 -1.83
N LEU A 29 -12.03 12.31 -2.66
CA LEU A 29 -10.96 12.11 -3.63
C LEU A 29 -10.98 13.23 -4.68
N SER A 30 -9.85 13.92 -4.84
CA SER A 30 -9.60 14.87 -5.92
C SER A 30 -8.46 14.38 -6.79
N LEU A 31 -8.57 14.61 -8.11
CA LEU A 31 -7.52 14.21 -9.07
C LEU A 31 -6.20 14.94 -8.83
N ASP A 32 -6.23 16.11 -8.20
CA ASP A 32 -5.04 16.92 -7.87
C ASP A 32 -4.24 16.30 -6.71
N GLN A 33 -4.85 15.41 -5.94
CA GLN A 33 -4.19 14.69 -4.85
C GLN A 33 -3.36 13.48 -5.34
N ILE A 34 -3.56 13.04 -6.59
CA ILE A 34 -2.87 11.84 -7.13
C ILE A 34 -1.35 11.93 -6.99
N PRO A 35 -0.65 13.02 -7.33
CA PRO A 35 0.81 13.11 -7.16
C PRO A 35 1.24 12.92 -5.71
N ARG A 36 0.49 13.48 -4.76
CA ARG A 36 0.73 13.30 -3.32
C ARG A 36 0.52 11.85 -2.89
N LEU A 37 -0.51 11.20 -3.39
CA LEU A 37 -0.76 9.78 -3.10
C LEU A 37 0.38 8.90 -3.60
N VAL A 38 0.90 9.17 -4.80
CA VAL A 38 2.10 8.48 -5.34
C VAL A 38 3.32 8.69 -4.45
N GLN A 39 3.56 9.91 -3.99
CA GLN A 39 4.64 10.21 -3.05
C GLN A 39 4.48 9.42 -1.74
N VAL A 40 3.29 9.41 -1.17
CA VAL A 40 2.97 8.67 0.06
C VAL A 40 3.26 7.18 -0.09
N GLU A 41 2.98 6.58 -1.26
CA GLU A 41 3.34 5.17 -1.49
C GLU A 41 4.86 4.93 -1.49
N GLY A 42 5.65 5.87 -2.00
CA GLY A 42 7.10 5.82 -1.89
C GLY A 42 7.60 5.89 -0.44
N GLU A 43 7.03 6.77 0.36
CA GLU A 43 7.32 6.89 1.79
C GLU A 43 6.92 5.64 2.56
N ARG A 44 5.75 5.06 2.26
CA ARG A 44 5.30 3.79 2.84
C ARG A 44 6.26 2.64 2.52
N ALA A 45 6.80 2.59 1.31
CA ALA A 45 7.78 1.61 0.91
C ALA A 45 9.06 1.70 1.76
N ARG A 46 9.60 2.91 1.96
CA ARG A 46 10.77 3.14 2.82
C ARG A 46 10.51 2.73 4.27
N MET A 47 9.39 3.18 4.83
CA MET A 47 9.00 2.82 6.19
C MET A 47 8.73 1.32 6.35
N GLY A 48 8.20 0.67 5.32
CA GLY A 48 8.04 -0.79 5.26
C GLY A 48 9.37 -1.51 5.39
N LEU A 49 10.43 -1.06 4.70
CA LEU A 49 11.77 -1.64 4.82
C LEU A 49 12.41 -1.38 6.20
N VAL A 50 12.23 -0.19 6.77
CA VAL A 50 12.69 0.08 8.14
C VAL A 50 12.01 -0.88 9.12
N PHE A 51 10.71 -1.11 8.96
CA PHE A 51 9.97 -2.07 9.76
C PHE A 51 10.47 -3.51 9.57
N TYR A 52 10.73 -3.92 8.32
CA TYR A 52 11.28 -5.24 8.03
C TYR A 52 12.69 -5.44 8.62
N ARG A 53 13.55 -4.42 8.58
CA ARG A 53 14.88 -4.50 9.21
C ARG A 53 14.82 -4.73 10.71
N LYS A 54 13.83 -4.13 11.39
CA LYS A 54 13.60 -4.34 12.82
C LYS A 54 13.02 -5.72 13.14
N HIS A 55 12.19 -6.24 12.26
CA HIS A 55 11.44 -7.48 12.44
C HIS A 55 11.53 -8.34 11.18
N PRO A 56 12.68 -9.01 10.91
CA PRO A 56 12.93 -9.73 9.65
C PRO A 56 12.21 -11.09 9.60
N THR A 57 10.88 -11.07 9.66
CA THR A 57 10.05 -12.27 9.63
C THR A 57 9.34 -12.44 8.28
N ARG A 58 8.98 -13.69 7.91
CA ARG A 58 8.16 -13.97 6.72
C ARG A 58 6.81 -13.24 6.77
N ARG A 59 6.21 -13.16 7.96
CA ARG A 59 4.96 -12.44 8.20
C ARG A 59 5.08 -10.94 7.87
N VAL A 60 6.13 -10.29 8.36
CA VAL A 60 6.37 -8.86 8.07
C VAL A 60 6.60 -8.65 6.59
N ARG A 61 7.37 -9.52 5.91
CA ARG A 61 7.56 -9.46 4.45
C ARG A 61 6.21 -9.51 3.72
N PHE A 62 5.32 -10.40 4.13
CA PHE A 62 3.99 -10.51 3.53
C PHE A 62 3.14 -9.26 3.78
N ILE A 63 3.12 -8.76 5.02
CA ILE A 63 2.36 -7.56 5.41
C ILE A 63 2.79 -6.31 4.65
N ILE A 64 4.10 -6.13 4.42
CA ILE A 64 4.62 -4.99 3.64
C ILE A 64 4.61 -5.25 2.14
N GLN A 65 4.12 -6.41 1.69
CA GLN A 65 4.08 -6.84 0.30
C GLN A 65 5.46 -6.99 -0.36
N TYR A 66 6.51 -7.27 0.43
CA TYR A 66 7.86 -7.52 -0.07
C TYR A 66 8.05 -8.99 -0.47
N THR A 67 7.24 -9.47 -1.42
CA THR A 67 7.30 -10.82 -1.98
C THR A 67 7.11 -10.79 -3.49
N TRP A 68 7.67 -11.77 -4.21
CA TRP A 68 7.50 -11.92 -5.65
C TRP A 68 6.03 -12.10 -6.03
N LEU A 69 5.25 -12.79 -5.18
CA LEU A 69 3.82 -12.97 -5.37
C LEU A 69 3.09 -11.62 -5.53
N HIS A 70 3.32 -10.68 -4.59
CA HIS A 70 2.70 -9.35 -4.68
C HIS A 70 3.18 -8.57 -5.90
N ARG A 71 4.45 -8.70 -6.26
CA ARG A 71 4.99 -8.05 -7.46
C ARG A 71 4.30 -8.55 -8.73
N ILE A 72 4.19 -9.88 -8.90
CA ILE A 72 3.50 -10.48 -10.05
C ILE A 72 2.03 -10.11 -10.04
N LEU A 73 1.36 -10.22 -8.90
CA LEU A 73 -0.06 -9.89 -8.74
C LEU A 73 -0.36 -8.46 -9.22
N TRP A 74 0.40 -7.47 -8.74
CA TRP A 74 0.16 -6.08 -9.12
C TRP A 74 0.56 -5.77 -10.56
N GLU A 75 1.55 -6.45 -11.13
CA GLU A 75 1.84 -6.35 -12.57
C GLU A 75 0.67 -6.92 -13.41
N LEU A 76 0.11 -8.07 -13.03
CA LEU A 76 -1.03 -8.66 -13.73
C LEU A 76 -2.28 -7.78 -13.61
N LEU A 77 -2.65 -7.36 -12.39
CA LEU A 77 -3.85 -6.54 -12.13
C LEU A 77 -3.79 -5.16 -12.82
N THR A 78 -2.60 -4.67 -13.11
CA THR A 78 -2.42 -3.40 -13.81
C THR A 78 -2.04 -3.58 -15.29
N LEU A 79 -2.13 -4.81 -15.80
CA LEU A 79 -1.75 -5.16 -17.19
C LEU A 79 -0.34 -4.65 -17.53
N GLY A 80 0.64 -4.98 -16.68
CA GLY A 80 2.03 -4.52 -16.84
C GLY A 80 2.22 -3.01 -16.66
N GLY A 81 1.18 -2.29 -16.17
CA GLY A 81 1.20 -0.83 -15.97
C GLY A 81 0.45 -0.04 -17.05
N VAL A 82 -0.28 -0.69 -17.92
CA VAL A 82 -1.23 -0.03 -18.83
C VAL A 82 -2.29 0.71 -18.01
N LEU A 83 -2.81 0.05 -16.95
CA LEU A 83 -3.68 0.69 -15.97
C LEU A 83 -2.82 1.49 -14.97
N ASN A 84 -2.58 2.74 -15.30
CA ASN A 84 -1.84 3.71 -14.49
C ASN A 84 -2.71 4.94 -14.19
N GLU A 85 -2.20 5.84 -13.36
CA GLU A 85 -2.93 7.04 -12.94
C GLU A 85 -3.32 7.96 -14.10
N ARG A 86 -2.57 7.93 -15.21
CA ARG A 86 -2.86 8.74 -16.39
C ARG A 86 -3.95 8.11 -17.24
N SER A 87 -3.84 6.80 -17.53
CA SER A 87 -4.83 6.09 -18.33
C SER A 87 -6.19 6.00 -17.65
N LEU A 88 -6.21 5.91 -16.30
CA LEU A 88 -7.42 5.88 -15.51
C LEU A 88 -8.05 7.26 -15.29
N ARG A 89 -7.32 8.35 -15.52
CA ARG A 89 -7.77 9.73 -15.21
C ARG A 89 -9.14 10.11 -15.79
N PRO A 90 -9.49 9.79 -17.05
CA PRO A 90 -10.81 10.12 -17.58
C PRO A 90 -11.92 9.33 -16.87
N LEU A 91 -11.71 8.05 -16.59
CA LEU A 91 -12.65 7.21 -15.86
C LEU A 91 -12.81 7.67 -14.40
N LEU A 92 -11.71 7.99 -13.72
CA LEU A 92 -11.75 8.53 -12.35
C LEU A 92 -12.53 9.85 -12.30
N ARG A 93 -12.33 10.73 -13.28
CA ARG A 93 -13.06 12.00 -13.38
C ARG A 93 -14.56 11.76 -13.54
N TRP A 94 -14.94 10.82 -14.38
CA TRP A 94 -16.32 10.42 -14.59
C TRP A 94 -16.96 9.88 -13.30
N LEU A 95 -16.29 8.93 -12.63
CA LEU A 95 -16.76 8.34 -11.37
C LEU A 95 -16.95 9.41 -10.27
N ILE A 96 -15.96 10.29 -10.11
CA ILE A 96 -16.03 11.38 -9.10
C ILE A 96 -17.21 12.32 -9.39
N ARG A 97 -17.42 12.70 -10.66
CA ARG A 97 -18.53 13.57 -11.05
C ARG A 97 -19.91 12.96 -10.77
N HIS A 98 -20.02 11.63 -10.85
CA HIS A 98 -21.27 10.92 -10.61
C HIS A 98 -21.42 10.43 -9.15
N GLY A 99 -20.56 10.89 -8.24
CA GLY A 99 -20.65 10.56 -6.82
C GLY A 99 -20.06 9.19 -6.43
N TYR A 100 -19.48 8.43 -7.37
CA TYR A 100 -18.88 7.10 -7.11
C TYR A 100 -17.46 7.19 -6.57
N GLN A 101 -17.27 7.98 -5.51
CA GLN A 101 -15.95 8.26 -4.92
C GLN A 101 -15.26 7.01 -4.37
N GLY A 102 -16.01 6.11 -3.73
CA GLY A 102 -15.48 4.84 -3.23
C GLY A 102 -14.89 3.99 -4.36
N THR A 103 -15.66 3.80 -5.44
CA THR A 103 -15.22 3.05 -6.63
C THR A 103 -14.00 3.69 -7.29
N ALA A 104 -13.98 5.02 -7.38
CA ALA A 104 -12.83 5.75 -7.92
C ALA A 104 -11.56 5.51 -7.07
N MET A 105 -11.68 5.50 -5.75
CA MET A 105 -10.56 5.22 -4.84
C MET A 105 -10.07 3.79 -4.98
N GLU A 106 -10.97 2.80 -5.03
CA GLU A 106 -10.59 1.39 -5.22
C GLU A 106 -9.88 1.17 -6.56
N LEU A 107 -10.37 1.79 -7.62
CA LEU A 107 -9.72 1.71 -8.93
C LEU A 107 -8.32 2.35 -8.91
N LEU A 108 -8.18 3.50 -8.25
CA LEU A 108 -6.89 4.18 -8.10
C LEU A 108 -5.89 3.38 -7.24
N ARG A 109 -6.35 2.55 -6.31
CA ARG A 109 -5.49 1.68 -5.50
C ARG A 109 -4.68 0.69 -6.34
N LEU A 110 -5.17 0.26 -7.51
CA LEU A 110 -4.44 -0.67 -8.38
C LEU A 110 -3.08 -0.11 -8.79
N PRO A 111 -2.98 1.04 -9.49
CA PRO A 111 -1.68 1.61 -9.84
C PRO A 111 -0.88 2.06 -8.62
N LEU A 112 -1.52 2.56 -7.55
CA LEU A 112 -0.81 2.97 -6.35
C LEU A 112 -0.11 1.79 -5.66
N ASN A 113 -0.77 0.64 -5.50
CA ASN A 113 -0.14 -0.55 -4.93
C ASN A 113 1.04 -1.05 -5.80
N ARG A 114 0.89 -1.04 -7.12
CA ARG A 114 1.99 -1.38 -8.03
C ARG A 114 3.18 -0.44 -7.84
N ILE A 115 2.94 0.87 -7.76
CA ILE A 115 3.97 1.89 -7.51
C ILE A 115 4.66 1.61 -6.17
N GLY A 116 3.89 1.38 -5.11
CA GLY A 116 4.40 1.08 -3.76
C GLY A 116 5.27 -0.17 -3.74
N VAL A 117 4.81 -1.28 -4.35
CA VAL A 117 5.59 -2.52 -4.41
C VAL A 117 6.86 -2.33 -5.24
N ARG A 118 6.81 -1.67 -6.40
CA ARG A 118 8.01 -1.37 -7.19
C ARG A 118 9.01 -0.49 -6.43
N ALA A 119 8.52 0.52 -5.72
CA ALA A 119 9.36 1.37 -4.87
C ALA A 119 10.04 0.55 -3.77
N LEU A 120 9.29 -0.35 -3.12
CA LEU A 120 9.80 -1.24 -2.07
C LEU A 120 10.96 -2.12 -2.58
N PHE A 121 10.80 -2.75 -3.75
CA PHE A 121 11.87 -3.57 -4.34
C PHE A 121 13.08 -2.75 -4.77
N ARG A 122 12.87 -1.54 -5.28
CA ARG A 122 13.96 -0.62 -5.64
C ARG A 122 14.74 -0.20 -4.40
N GLU A 123 14.07 0.27 -3.35
CA GLU A 123 14.68 0.68 -2.08
C GLU A 123 15.41 -0.49 -1.39
N ALA A 124 14.84 -1.71 -1.44
CA ALA A 124 15.50 -2.90 -0.91
C ALA A 124 16.82 -3.21 -1.63
N ARG A 125 16.83 -3.05 -2.95
CA ARG A 125 18.04 -3.25 -3.76
C ARG A 125 19.12 -2.23 -3.41
N THR A 126 18.79 -0.95 -3.34
CA THR A 126 19.72 0.12 -2.96
C THR A 126 20.25 -0.04 -1.54
N ALA A 127 19.45 -0.63 -0.66
CA ALA A 127 19.79 -0.92 0.73
C ALA A 127 20.60 -2.23 0.93
N GLY A 128 20.98 -2.91 -0.17
CA GLY A 128 21.75 -4.17 -0.11
C GLY A 128 20.97 -5.37 0.43
N LEU A 129 19.64 -5.28 0.54
CA LEU A 129 18.78 -6.37 1.00
C LEU A 129 18.48 -7.37 -0.15
N ASN A 130 19.55 -7.85 -0.80
CA ASN A 130 19.48 -8.76 -1.95
C ASN A 130 19.13 -10.22 -1.56
N GLY A 131 18.77 -10.48 -0.33
CA GLY A 131 18.23 -11.77 0.09
C GLY A 131 16.99 -12.10 -0.74
N SER A 132 17.04 -13.22 -1.50
CA SER A 132 15.94 -13.68 -2.38
C SER A 132 14.59 -13.54 -1.70
N PRO A 133 13.66 -12.77 -2.25
CA PRO A 133 12.30 -12.71 -1.73
C PRO A 133 11.57 -13.99 -2.16
N LEU A 134 11.70 -15.06 -1.33
CA LEU A 134 10.93 -16.30 -1.47
C LEU A 134 9.44 -16.03 -1.29
#